data_01b100c6e7e4fd78732bc45fbaee82bd
#
_entry.id   01b100c6e7e4fd78732bc45fbaee82bd
#
_cell.length_a   1.000
_cell.length_b   1.000
_cell.length_c   1.000
_cell.angle_alpha   90.00
_cell.angle_beta   90.00
_cell.angle_gamma   90.00
#
_symmetry.space_group_name_H-M   'P 1'
#
loop_
_entity.id
_entity.type
_entity.pdbx_description
1 polymer ?
#
loop_
_entity_poly.entity_id
_entity_poly.type
_entity_poly.pdbx_seq_one_letter_code
_entity_poly.pdbx_strand_id
1 'polypeptide(L)'
;MHYIDSHAHLTGEGYSDVDIARMMKSAQESGVDAVINICTNKICLERAFSLPLPHNVAALTPHDAHLEGEEFFSFIEKHVDQLVAIGETGLDLVNSQAPLHSQISWFKRHIRLAVKYQKPLVIHCRGAFKEFFEVLDEESYQGPLLVHCFTGTREEALEVIKRGFFISFSGILTFKKSEELREVAKVVPLERILIETDAPWLAPQSKRGQINEPGNVVEVAEALRNIKQTPVSSQIYTNTRSFFDL
;
A
#
# COMPACT_ATOMS: atom_id res chain seq x y z
N MET A 1 6.08 5.36 -21.15
CA MET A 1 4.98 5.39 -20.15
C MET A 1 5.66 5.54 -18.81
N HIS A 2 5.02 6.27 -17.89
CA HIS A 2 5.57 6.53 -16.56
C HIS A 2 4.66 5.90 -15.52
N TYR A 3 5.25 5.27 -14.52
CA TYR A 3 4.56 4.57 -13.45
C TYR A 3 5.18 4.93 -12.09
N ILE A 4 4.42 4.74 -11.02
CA ILE A 4 4.89 4.75 -9.64
C ILE A 4 4.40 3.46 -9.00
N ASP A 5 5.30 2.74 -8.35
CA ASP A 5 4.93 1.61 -7.49
C ASP A 5 4.48 2.16 -6.14
N SER A 6 3.19 2.09 -5.86
CA SER A 6 2.61 2.74 -4.67
C SER A 6 2.83 1.96 -3.36
N HIS A 7 3.45 0.76 -3.41
CA HIS A 7 3.67 -0.05 -2.21
C HIS A 7 4.70 -1.17 -2.44
N ALA A 8 5.87 -1.04 -1.81
CA ALA A 8 6.89 -2.09 -1.80
C ALA A 8 7.70 -2.08 -0.49
N HIS A 9 8.04 -3.25 0.06
CA HIS A 9 8.80 -3.40 1.31
C HIS A 9 10.30 -3.56 1.03
N LEU A 10 10.96 -2.51 0.55
CA LEU A 10 12.36 -2.59 0.10
C LEU A 10 13.35 -2.75 1.25
N THR A 11 13.09 -2.12 2.39
CA THR A 11 14.02 -2.09 3.53
C THR A 11 13.72 -3.14 4.61
N GLY A 12 12.70 -3.96 4.39
CA GLY A 12 12.40 -5.13 5.21
C GLY A 12 13.43 -6.25 5.02
N GLU A 13 13.09 -7.43 5.53
CA GLU A 13 13.88 -8.64 5.32
C GLU A 13 13.80 -9.10 3.85
N GLY A 14 14.91 -9.59 3.30
CA GLY A 14 14.93 -10.24 1.99
C GLY A 14 15.75 -9.54 0.91
N TYR A 15 16.09 -8.23 1.07
CA TYR A 15 16.95 -7.52 0.12
C TYR A 15 18.19 -6.93 0.79
N SER A 16 19.37 -7.10 0.15
CA SER A 16 20.56 -6.33 0.47
C SER A 16 20.48 -4.92 -0.12
N ASP A 17 21.31 -3.99 0.34
CA ASP A 17 21.37 -2.64 -0.23
C ASP A 17 21.80 -2.66 -1.70
N VAL A 18 22.62 -3.64 -2.08
CA VAL A 18 23.02 -3.87 -3.48
C VAL A 18 21.83 -4.33 -4.33
N ASP A 19 20.97 -5.21 -3.77
CA ASP A 19 19.73 -5.63 -4.45
C ASP A 19 18.78 -4.46 -4.64
N ILE A 20 18.59 -3.64 -3.60
CA ILE A 20 17.74 -2.44 -3.68
C ILE A 20 18.23 -1.51 -4.79
N ALA A 21 19.52 -1.20 -4.82
CA ALA A 21 20.09 -0.32 -5.85
C ALA A 21 19.90 -0.90 -7.27
N ARG A 22 20.12 -2.22 -7.45
CA ARG A 22 19.88 -2.91 -8.72
C ARG A 22 18.41 -2.84 -9.13
N MET A 23 17.49 -3.13 -8.18
CA MET A 23 16.04 -3.14 -8.45
C MET A 23 15.52 -1.74 -8.79
N MET A 24 15.97 -0.70 -8.09
CA MET A 24 15.59 0.68 -8.37
C MET A 24 16.06 1.11 -9.77
N LYS A 25 17.26 0.72 -10.17
CA LYS A 25 17.75 0.95 -11.53
C LYS A 25 16.91 0.22 -12.57
N SER A 26 16.63 -1.07 -12.36
CA SER A 26 15.80 -1.88 -13.26
C SER A 26 14.36 -1.33 -13.37
N ALA A 27 13.80 -0.86 -12.26
CA ALA A 27 12.50 -0.22 -12.23
C ALA A 27 12.48 1.06 -13.08
N GLN A 28 13.50 1.91 -12.94
CA GLN A 28 13.66 3.12 -13.75
C GLN A 28 13.77 2.80 -15.26
N GLU A 29 14.56 1.80 -15.63
CA GLU A 29 14.68 1.32 -17.02
C GLU A 29 13.35 0.80 -17.58
N SER A 30 12.47 0.32 -16.71
CA SER A 30 11.10 -0.14 -17.04
C SER A 30 10.06 1.00 -17.07
N GLY A 31 10.46 2.24 -16.78
CA GLY A 31 9.57 3.41 -16.75
C GLY A 31 8.87 3.63 -15.40
N VAL A 32 9.41 3.08 -14.31
CA VAL A 32 8.95 3.35 -12.95
C VAL A 32 9.78 4.50 -12.37
N ASP A 33 9.16 5.66 -12.19
CA ASP A 33 9.84 6.90 -11.78
C ASP A 33 10.07 6.98 -10.28
N ALA A 34 9.18 6.35 -9.49
CA ALA A 34 9.25 6.34 -8.03
C ALA A 34 8.70 5.04 -7.45
N VAL A 35 9.15 4.71 -6.25
CA VAL A 35 8.66 3.60 -5.45
C VAL A 35 8.36 4.12 -4.05
N ILE A 36 7.19 3.80 -3.52
CA ILE A 36 6.81 4.09 -2.15
C ILE A 36 7.28 2.93 -1.28
N ASN A 37 8.27 3.19 -0.42
CA ASN A 37 8.85 2.19 0.47
C ASN A 37 8.07 2.11 1.78
N ILE A 38 7.66 0.92 2.14
CA ILE A 38 6.86 0.64 3.34
C ILE A 38 7.74 0.09 4.45
N CYS A 39 7.71 0.75 5.60
CA CYS A 39 8.49 0.41 6.78
C CYS A 39 7.57 -0.04 7.91
N THR A 40 7.65 -1.30 8.30
CA THR A 40 6.76 -1.92 9.30
C THR A 40 7.38 -2.00 10.70
N ASN A 41 8.65 -1.61 10.83
CA ASN A 41 9.36 -1.55 12.11
C ASN A 41 10.46 -0.48 12.08
N LYS A 42 11.02 -0.19 13.26
CA LYS A 42 12.02 0.86 13.42
C LYS A 42 13.30 0.60 12.61
N ILE A 43 13.77 -0.64 12.56
CA ILE A 43 14.99 -1.02 11.81
C ILE A 43 14.80 -0.76 10.30
N CYS A 44 13.63 -1.12 9.76
CA CYS A 44 13.29 -0.83 8.37
C CYS A 44 13.34 0.67 8.08
N LEU A 45 12.77 1.50 8.96
CA LEU A 45 12.69 2.94 8.75
C LEU A 45 14.06 3.62 8.89
N GLU A 46 14.87 3.22 9.88
CA GLU A 46 16.25 3.69 10.03
C GLU A 46 17.09 3.34 8.80
N ARG A 47 16.94 2.13 8.27
CA ARG A 47 17.59 1.70 7.04
C ARG A 47 17.13 2.52 5.84
N ALA A 48 15.82 2.79 5.73
CA ALA A 48 15.26 3.59 4.64
C ALA A 48 15.87 5.00 4.61
N PHE A 49 16.07 5.63 5.76
CA PHE A 49 16.70 6.95 5.85
C PHE A 49 18.19 6.94 5.48
N SER A 50 18.86 5.79 5.53
CA SER A 50 20.26 5.66 5.11
C SER A 50 20.44 5.40 3.61
N LEU A 51 19.38 5.14 2.88
CA LEU A 51 19.36 4.80 1.47
C LEU A 51 18.72 5.94 0.63
N PRO A 52 18.97 6.02 -0.68
CA PRO A 52 18.33 7.00 -1.55
C PRO A 52 16.87 6.63 -1.85
N LEU A 53 16.07 6.46 -0.82
CA LEU A 53 14.63 6.14 -0.87
C LEU A 53 13.84 7.34 -0.31
N PRO A 54 13.45 8.31 -1.16
CA PRO A 54 12.85 9.56 -0.69
C PRO A 54 11.40 9.42 -0.21
N HIS A 55 10.70 8.36 -0.62
CA HIS A 55 9.26 8.22 -0.38
C HIS A 55 8.99 7.06 0.58
N ASN A 56 9.03 7.36 1.88
CA ASN A 56 8.83 6.35 2.92
C ASN A 56 7.48 6.51 3.60
N VAL A 57 6.88 5.40 3.94
CA VAL A 57 5.64 5.25 4.71
C VAL A 57 5.95 4.36 5.90
N ALA A 58 5.42 4.68 7.09
CA ALA A 58 5.71 3.88 8.28
C ALA A 58 4.50 3.76 9.22
N ALA A 59 4.26 2.56 9.71
CA ALA A 59 3.31 2.26 10.79
C ALA A 59 3.53 0.85 11.35
N LEU A 60 2.84 0.54 12.45
CA LEU A 60 2.67 -0.83 12.94
C LEU A 60 1.58 -1.52 12.11
N THR A 61 1.92 -2.67 11.54
CA THR A 61 0.97 -3.49 10.78
C THR A 61 0.00 -4.23 11.71
N PRO A 62 -1.16 -4.70 11.23
CA PRO A 62 -2.03 -5.56 12.03
C PRO A 62 -1.35 -6.87 12.46
N HIS A 63 -0.33 -7.35 11.72
CA HIS A 63 0.42 -8.55 12.08
C HIS A 63 1.27 -8.37 13.35
N ASP A 64 1.80 -7.16 13.54
CA ASP A 64 2.67 -6.81 14.66
C ASP A 64 1.92 -6.16 15.83
N ALA A 65 0.60 -6.02 15.74
CA ALA A 65 -0.22 -5.33 16.73
C ALA A 65 -0.26 -6.00 18.12
N HIS A 66 0.32 -7.17 18.28
CA HIS A 66 0.51 -7.86 19.57
C HIS A 66 1.84 -7.51 20.24
N LEU A 67 2.75 -6.85 19.54
CA LEU A 67 4.07 -6.43 20.05
C LEU A 67 3.96 -5.08 20.78
N GLU A 68 4.97 -4.82 21.63
CA GLU A 68 5.15 -3.49 22.23
C GLU A 68 5.63 -2.50 21.16
N GLY A 69 4.69 -1.77 20.53
CA GLY A 69 4.96 -0.87 19.41
C GLY A 69 5.29 0.58 19.80
N GLU A 70 5.34 0.92 21.10
CA GLU A 70 5.48 2.30 21.58
C GLU A 70 6.76 2.98 21.10
N GLU A 71 7.88 2.26 21.10
CA GLU A 71 9.15 2.79 20.66
C GLU A 71 9.10 3.15 19.16
N PHE A 72 8.54 2.25 18.34
CA PHE A 72 8.43 2.50 16.91
C PHE A 72 7.42 3.60 16.62
N PHE A 73 6.27 3.63 17.30
CA PHE A 73 5.27 4.69 17.15
C PHE A 73 5.86 6.06 17.48
N SER A 74 6.59 6.17 18.60
CA SER A 74 7.29 7.40 18.99
C SER A 74 8.36 7.80 17.96
N PHE A 75 9.04 6.83 17.37
CA PHE A 75 10.03 7.06 16.31
C PHE A 75 9.38 7.58 15.03
N ILE A 76 8.24 7.01 14.63
CA ILE A 76 7.43 7.50 13.50
C ILE A 76 7.02 8.95 13.73
N GLU A 77 6.43 9.26 14.89
CA GLU A 77 5.97 10.60 15.20
C GLU A 77 7.11 11.63 15.17
N LYS A 78 8.28 11.28 15.68
CA LYS A 78 9.47 12.12 15.65
C LYS A 78 9.97 12.45 14.24
N HIS A 79 9.76 11.54 13.28
CA HIS A 79 10.26 11.67 11.90
C HIS A 79 9.14 11.84 10.86
N VAL A 80 7.94 12.20 11.30
CA VAL A 80 6.73 12.26 10.45
C VAL A 80 6.88 13.20 9.24
N ASP A 81 7.68 14.25 9.36
CA ASP A 81 7.94 15.18 8.25
C ASP A 81 8.75 14.56 7.11
N GLN A 82 9.46 13.46 7.37
CA GLN A 82 10.20 12.68 6.38
C GLN A 82 9.37 11.58 5.74
N LEU A 83 8.11 11.42 6.14
CA LEU A 83 7.20 10.41 5.61
C LEU A 83 6.21 11.04 4.63
N VAL A 84 5.89 10.32 3.55
CA VAL A 84 4.86 10.73 2.59
C VAL A 84 3.45 10.28 3.01
N ALA A 85 3.33 9.29 3.91
CA ALA A 85 2.07 8.81 4.48
C ALA A 85 2.30 8.07 5.80
N ILE A 86 1.24 7.81 6.55
CA ILE A 86 1.22 6.88 7.70
C ILE A 86 0.64 5.55 7.22
N GLY A 87 1.35 4.47 7.42
CA GLY A 87 0.99 3.12 6.98
C GLY A 87 2.23 2.21 6.90
N GLU A 88 2.05 0.99 6.69
CA GLU A 88 0.85 0.18 6.53
C GLU A 88 0.24 -0.13 7.91
N THR A 89 -1.00 0.23 8.13
CA THR A 89 -1.76 -0.05 9.35
C THR A 89 -3.17 -0.56 8.99
N GLY A 90 -3.94 -1.04 9.93
CA GLY A 90 -5.30 -1.48 9.65
C GLY A 90 -5.66 -2.80 10.32
N LEU A 91 -6.40 -3.69 9.63
CA LEU A 91 -6.98 -4.90 10.20
C LEU A 91 -6.80 -6.11 9.29
N ASP A 92 -6.44 -7.25 9.86
CA ASP A 92 -6.39 -8.56 9.18
C ASP A 92 -6.99 -9.65 10.08
N LEU A 93 -8.14 -10.19 9.67
CA LEU A 93 -8.82 -11.29 10.36
C LEU A 93 -8.51 -12.66 9.75
N VAL A 94 -7.66 -12.71 8.73
CA VAL A 94 -7.34 -13.95 8.00
C VAL A 94 -5.94 -14.47 8.36
N ASN A 95 -4.94 -13.60 8.38
CA ASN A 95 -3.54 -14.01 8.53
C ASN A 95 -2.90 -13.52 9.84
N SER A 96 -3.43 -12.45 10.46
CA SER A 96 -2.85 -11.94 11.69
C SER A 96 -3.15 -12.86 12.88
N GLN A 97 -2.13 -13.03 13.75
CA GLN A 97 -2.28 -13.68 15.05
C GLN A 97 -2.55 -12.67 16.18
N ALA A 98 -2.45 -11.39 15.90
CA ALA A 98 -2.73 -10.35 16.88
C ALA A 98 -4.23 -10.25 17.16
N PRO A 99 -4.65 -10.13 18.45
CA PRO A 99 -6.06 -9.95 18.78
C PRO A 99 -6.68 -8.73 18.11
N LEU A 100 -7.92 -8.84 17.64
CA LEU A 100 -8.61 -7.76 16.94
C LEU A 100 -8.63 -6.44 17.75
N HIS A 101 -8.85 -6.50 19.06
CA HIS A 101 -8.84 -5.29 19.89
C HIS A 101 -7.48 -4.56 19.88
N SER A 102 -6.38 -5.30 19.80
CA SER A 102 -5.03 -4.71 19.68
C SER A 102 -4.83 -4.08 18.31
N GLN A 103 -5.26 -4.75 17.23
CA GLN A 103 -5.24 -4.19 15.88
C GLN A 103 -6.05 -2.88 15.81
N ILE A 104 -7.27 -2.87 16.33
CA ILE A 104 -8.14 -1.68 16.40
C ILE A 104 -7.48 -0.56 17.21
N SER A 105 -6.86 -0.88 18.34
CA SER A 105 -6.18 0.11 19.17
C SER A 105 -5.06 0.82 18.42
N TRP A 106 -4.17 0.06 17.75
CA TRP A 106 -3.09 0.62 16.95
C TRP A 106 -3.61 1.37 15.73
N PHE A 107 -4.62 0.84 15.03
CA PHE A 107 -5.22 1.50 13.88
C PHE A 107 -5.78 2.88 14.25
N LYS A 108 -6.55 3.00 15.34
CA LYS A 108 -7.05 4.30 15.86
C LYS A 108 -5.92 5.28 16.18
N ARG A 109 -4.82 4.81 16.77
CA ARG A 109 -3.66 5.66 17.06
C ARG A 109 -3.02 6.20 15.78
N HIS A 110 -2.87 5.37 14.74
CA HIS A 110 -2.32 5.80 13.45
C HIS A 110 -3.28 6.76 12.72
N ILE A 111 -4.60 6.55 12.80
CA ILE A 111 -5.58 7.53 12.30
C ILE A 111 -5.37 8.89 12.95
N ARG A 112 -5.30 8.94 14.28
CA ARG A 112 -5.08 10.20 15.02
C ARG A 112 -3.75 10.86 14.69
N LEU A 113 -2.69 10.06 14.48
CA LEU A 113 -1.40 10.57 14.03
C LEU A 113 -1.49 11.18 12.63
N ALA A 114 -2.14 10.50 11.69
CA ALA A 114 -2.34 10.99 10.34
C ALA A 114 -3.15 12.30 10.30
N VAL A 115 -4.21 12.39 11.11
CA VAL A 115 -5.00 13.62 11.26
C VAL A 115 -4.15 14.76 11.83
N LYS A 116 -3.39 14.50 12.91
CA LYS A 116 -2.54 15.49 13.59
C LYS A 116 -1.51 16.12 12.64
N TYR A 117 -0.91 15.32 11.77
CA TYR A 117 0.15 15.75 10.86
C TYR A 117 -0.29 15.91 9.40
N GLN A 118 -1.60 15.81 9.14
CA GLN A 118 -2.20 15.93 7.80
C GLN A 118 -1.56 15.01 6.76
N LYS A 119 -1.25 13.77 7.17
CA LYS A 119 -0.69 12.75 6.27
C LYS A 119 -1.78 11.82 5.76
N PRO A 120 -1.70 11.33 4.51
CA PRO A 120 -2.58 10.27 4.04
C PRO A 120 -2.34 8.96 4.80
N LEU A 121 -3.35 8.07 4.78
CA LEU A 121 -3.27 6.73 5.37
C LEU A 121 -3.13 5.66 4.28
N VAL A 122 -2.19 4.73 4.48
CA VAL A 122 -2.09 3.49 3.70
C VAL A 122 -2.55 2.32 4.58
N ILE A 123 -3.60 1.62 4.13
CA ILE A 123 -4.36 0.67 4.93
C ILE A 123 -4.27 -0.74 4.39
N HIS A 124 -3.90 -1.65 5.28
CA HIS A 124 -4.12 -3.08 5.14
C HIS A 124 -5.51 -3.44 5.64
N CYS A 125 -6.35 -4.03 4.80
CA CYS A 125 -7.66 -4.54 5.22
C CYS A 125 -7.94 -5.90 4.58
N ARG A 126 -7.97 -6.95 5.39
CA ARG A 126 -8.24 -8.30 4.91
C ARG A 126 -9.25 -9.05 5.77
N GLY A 127 -10.39 -9.37 5.17
CA GLY A 127 -11.49 -10.05 5.87
C GLY A 127 -12.11 -9.25 7.02
N ALA A 128 -11.89 -7.93 7.05
CA ALA A 128 -12.23 -7.06 8.19
C ALA A 128 -12.88 -5.73 7.76
N PHE A 129 -13.50 -5.68 6.58
CA PHE A 129 -14.05 -4.42 6.04
C PHE A 129 -15.14 -3.84 6.91
N LYS A 130 -15.95 -4.67 7.56
CA LYS A 130 -16.97 -4.19 8.50
C LYS A 130 -16.33 -3.42 9.65
N GLU A 131 -15.40 -4.03 10.36
CA GLU A 131 -14.69 -3.45 11.49
C GLU A 131 -13.85 -2.23 11.06
N PHE A 132 -13.27 -2.30 9.87
CA PHE A 132 -12.52 -1.19 9.26
C PHE A 132 -13.39 0.06 9.09
N PHE A 133 -14.59 -0.09 8.50
CA PHE A 133 -15.52 1.03 8.35
C PHE A 133 -16.04 1.54 9.69
N GLU A 134 -16.36 0.65 10.65
CA GLU A 134 -16.77 1.02 12.00
C GLU A 134 -15.70 1.88 12.69
N VAL A 135 -14.42 1.50 12.62
CA VAL A 135 -13.32 2.29 13.20
C VAL A 135 -13.19 3.66 12.53
N LEU A 136 -13.31 3.75 11.21
CA LEU A 136 -13.24 5.04 10.50
C LEU A 136 -14.40 5.96 10.90
N ASP A 137 -15.60 5.41 11.09
CA ASP A 137 -16.80 6.15 11.50
C ASP A 137 -16.66 6.63 12.97
N GLU A 138 -16.16 5.78 13.86
CA GLU A 138 -15.88 6.14 15.25
C GLU A 138 -14.83 7.26 15.38
N GLU A 139 -13.76 7.21 14.58
CA GLU A 139 -12.72 8.26 14.55
C GLU A 139 -13.12 9.47 13.68
N SER A 140 -14.29 9.43 13.03
CA SER A 140 -14.78 10.48 12.10
C SER A 140 -13.75 10.86 11.04
N TYR A 141 -13.01 9.87 10.50
CA TYR A 141 -11.91 10.10 9.58
C TYR A 141 -12.40 10.57 8.20
N GLN A 142 -11.88 11.70 7.73
CA GLN A 142 -12.22 12.31 6.43
C GLN A 142 -10.98 12.59 5.56
N GLY A 143 -9.79 12.18 6.01
CA GLY A 143 -8.53 12.41 5.28
C GLY A 143 -8.35 11.48 4.07
N PRO A 144 -7.29 11.69 3.28
CA PRO A 144 -6.94 10.79 2.18
C PRO A 144 -6.58 9.39 2.68
N LEU A 145 -7.14 8.35 2.05
CA LEU A 145 -6.92 6.97 2.43
C LEU A 145 -6.80 6.07 1.20
N LEU A 146 -5.81 5.19 1.23
CA LEU A 146 -5.57 4.12 0.26
C LEU A 146 -5.77 2.77 0.95
N VAL A 147 -6.72 1.97 0.47
CA VAL A 147 -6.76 0.54 0.80
C VAL A 147 -5.80 -0.16 -0.16
N HIS A 148 -4.60 -0.52 0.34
CA HIS A 148 -3.60 -1.18 -0.48
C HIS A 148 -3.94 -2.65 -0.72
N CYS A 149 -3.39 -3.22 -1.80
CA CYS A 149 -3.51 -4.62 -2.18
C CYS A 149 -4.94 -5.15 -2.03
N PHE A 150 -5.90 -4.43 -2.59
CA PHE A 150 -7.32 -4.72 -2.39
C PHE A 150 -7.69 -6.13 -2.84
N THR A 151 -8.33 -6.87 -1.94
CA THR A 151 -8.81 -8.25 -2.18
C THR A 151 -10.24 -8.47 -1.66
N GLY A 152 -10.97 -7.38 -1.41
CA GLY A 152 -12.36 -7.42 -0.95
C GLY A 152 -13.36 -7.67 -2.07
N THR A 153 -14.63 -7.67 -1.71
CA THR A 153 -15.77 -7.82 -2.61
C THR A 153 -16.04 -6.54 -3.41
N ARG A 154 -16.93 -6.66 -4.40
CA ARG A 154 -17.40 -5.51 -5.18
C ARG A 154 -18.12 -4.49 -4.30
N GLU A 155 -18.93 -4.93 -3.37
CA GLU A 155 -19.68 -4.09 -2.44
C GLU A 155 -18.74 -3.30 -1.52
N GLU A 156 -17.72 -3.96 -0.99
CA GLU A 156 -16.69 -3.32 -0.17
C GLU A 156 -15.89 -2.29 -0.96
N ALA A 157 -15.52 -2.61 -2.21
CA ALA A 157 -14.86 -1.64 -3.09
C ALA A 157 -15.72 -0.40 -3.34
N LEU A 158 -17.01 -0.58 -3.63
CA LEU A 158 -17.93 0.53 -3.86
C LEU A 158 -18.11 1.40 -2.60
N GLU A 159 -18.12 0.82 -1.40
CA GLU A 159 -18.18 1.59 -0.16
C GLU A 159 -16.87 2.37 0.08
N VAL A 160 -15.69 1.80 -0.21
CA VAL A 160 -14.39 2.51 -0.18
C VAL A 160 -14.45 3.73 -1.11
N ILE A 161 -14.90 3.55 -2.35
CA ILE A 161 -14.98 4.63 -3.35
C ILE A 161 -16.02 5.70 -2.99
N LYS A 162 -17.18 5.30 -2.49
CA LYS A 162 -18.23 6.22 -2.01
C LYS A 162 -17.73 7.15 -0.90
N ARG A 163 -16.83 6.67 -0.04
CA ARG A 163 -16.17 7.47 1.00
C ARG A 163 -15.07 8.39 0.45
N GLY A 164 -14.80 8.36 -0.87
CA GLY A 164 -13.78 9.19 -1.51
C GLY A 164 -12.36 8.62 -1.44
N PHE A 165 -12.19 7.39 -0.95
CA PHE A 165 -10.91 6.73 -0.77
C PHE A 165 -10.38 6.09 -2.05
N PHE A 166 -9.13 5.65 -2.02
CA PHE A 166 -8.44 4.99 -3.12
C PHE A 166 -8.29 3.48 -2.87
N ILE A 167 -8.11 2.74 -3.94
CA ILE A 167 -7.79 1.31 -3.94
C ILE A 167 -6.54 1.10 -4.79
N SER A 168 -5.60 0.28 -4.33
CA SER A 168 -4.55 -0.23 -5.22
C SER A 168 -4.74 -1.69 -5.58
N PHE A 169 -4.29 -2.04 -6.77
CA PHE A 169 -4.21 -3.41 -7.26
C PHE A 169 -2.75 -3.82 -7.40
N SER A 170 -2.46 -5.05 -6.95
CA SER A 170 -1.13 -5.66 -6.99
C SER A 170 -1.02 -6.75 -8.07
N GLY A 171 0.08 -7.48 -8.07
CA GLY A 171 0.30 -8.64 -8.95
C GLY A 171 -0.82 -9.68 -8.90
N ILE A 172 -1.63 -9.73 -7.83
CA ILE A 172 -2.81 -10.60 -7.71
C ILE A 172 -3.79 -10.40 -8.88
N LEU A 173 -3.91 -9.17 -9.40
CA LEU A 173 -4.80 -8.86 -10.53
C LEU A 173 -4.49 -9.71 -11.77
N THR A 174 -3.22 -10.10 -11.93
CA THR A 174 -2.73 -10.89 -13.06
C THR A 174 -2.98 -12.40 -12.92
N PHE A 175 -3.34 -12.88 -11.72
CA PHE A 175 -3.46 -14.32 -11.47
C PHE A 175 -4.65 -14.94 -12.20
N LYS A 176 -4.48 -16.17 -12.68
CA LYS A 176 -5.53 -16.89 -13.42
C LYS A 176 -6.85 -16.99 -12.65
N LYS A 177 -6.78 -17.19 -11.33
CA LYS A 177 -7.95 -17.40 -10.46
C LYS A 177 -8.54 -16.10 -9.89
N SER A 178 -8.05 -14.91 -10.27
CA SER A 178 -8.52 -13.62 -9.73
C SER A 178 -9.63 -12.99 -10.59
N GLU A 179 -10.58 -13.79 -11.04
CA GLU A 179 -11.69 -13.31 -11.88
C GLU A 179 -12.56 -12.30 -11.13
N GLU A 180 -12.91 -12.60 -9.87
CA GLU A 180 -13.70 -11.71 -9.02
C GLU A 180 -13.01 -10.36 -8.82
N LEU A 181 -11.71 -10.36 -8.57
CA LEU A 181 -10.93 -9.11 -8.43
C LEU A 181 -10.90 -8.30 -9.74
N ARG A 182 -10.85 -8.96 -10.89
CA ARG A 182 -10.95 -8.27 -12.18
C ARG A 182 -12.32 -7.64 -12.40
N GLU A 183 -13.42 -8.26 -11.93
CA GLU A 183 -14.75 -7.65 -11.96
C GLU A 183 -14.82 -6.41 -11.03
N VAL A 184 -14.18 -6.47 -9.86
CA VAL A 184 -14.00 -5.29 -9.00
C VAL A 184 -13.25 -4.19 -9.75
N ALA A 185 -12.11 -4.53 -10.35
CA ALA A 185 -11.31 -3.56 -11.09
C ALA A 185 -12.07 -2.91 -12.26
N LYS A 186 -13.05 -3.60 -12.88
CA LYS A 186 -13.91 -3.02 -13.94
C LYS A 186 -14.78 -1.87 -13.41
N VAL A 187 -15.35 -2.01 -12.20
CA VAL A 187 -16.33 -1.05 -11.68
C VAL A 187 -15.72 0.11 -10.91
N VAL A 188 -14.53 -0.05 -10.34
CA VAL A 188 -13.82 1.03 -9.62
C VAL A 188 -13.43 2.12 -10.62
N PRO A 189 -13.79 3.41 -10.41
CA PRO A 189 -13.37 4.50 -11.30
C PRO A 189 -11.85 4.61 -11.41
N LEU A 190 -11.34 4.87 -12.60
CA LEU A 190 -9.89 4.93 -12.84
C LEU A 190 -9.21 6.02 -11.99
N GLU A 191 -9.92 7.09 -11.68
CA GLU A 191 -9.48 8.22 -10.85
C GLU A 191 -9.28 7.83 -9.37
N ARG A 192 -9.67 6.63 -8.98
CA ARG A 192 -9.56 6.09 -7.61
C ARG A 192 -8.68 4.86 -7.53
N ILE A 193 -7.93 4.55 -8.59
CA ILE A 193 -7.05 3.40 -8.66
C ILE A 193 -5.59 3.83 -8.58
N LEU A 194 -4.83 3.13 -7.73
CA LEU A 194 -3.37 3.07 -7.76
C LEU A 194 -2.95 1.65 -8.14
N ILE A 195 -1.67 1.47 -8.43
CA ILE A 195 -1.06 0.16 -8.70
C ILE A 195 0.20 -0.01 -7.86
N GLU A 196 0.49 -1.25 -7.51
CA GLU A 196 1.62 -1.60 -6.67
C GLU A 196 2.17 -2.97 -6.99
N THR A 197 3.35 -3.28 -6.46
CA THR A 197 3.91 -4.63 -6.51
C THR A 197 3.66 -5.43 -5.25
N ASP A 198 3.68 -4.79 -4.10
CA ASP A 198 3.80 -5.42 -2.78
C ASP A 198 5.10 -6.29 -2.68
N ALA A 199 6.15 -5.85 -3.38
CA ALA A 199 7.44 -6.55 -3.38
C ALA A 199 8.03 -6.64 -1.95
N PRO A 200 8.58 -7.80 -1.56
CA PRO A 200 9.03 -8.95 -2.35
C PRO A 200 7.95 -10.00 -2.68
N TRP A 201 6.72 -9.79 -2.26
CA TRP A 201 5.62 -10.75 -2.42
C TRP A 201 4.85 -10.53 -3.72
N LEU A 202 3.87 -11.35 -3.96
CA LEU A 202 2.81 -11.21 -4.97
C LEU A 202 3.32 -11.01 -6.41
N ALA A 203 4.46 -11.61 -6.78
CA ALA A 203 4.97 -11.55 -8.15
C ALA A 203 3.87 -11.87 -9.17
N PRO A 204 3.75 -11.10 -10.28
CA PRO A 204 2.70 -11.29 -11.26
C PRO A 204 2.72 -12.70 -11.87
N GLN A 205 1.62 -13.09 -12.52
CA GLN A 205 1.43 -14.45 -13.02
C GLN A 205 2.60 -14.97 -13.88
N SER A 206 3.21 -14.12 -14.68
CA SER A 206 4.36 -14.44 -15.54
C SER A 206 5.63 -14.79 -14.74
N LYS A 207 5.73 -14.33 -13.50
CA LYS A 207 6.89 -14.45 -12.60
C LYS A 207 6.56 -15.20 -11.31
N ARG A 208 5.48 -15.98 -11.29
CA ARG A 208 5.09 -16.77 -10.12
C ARG A 208 6.21 -17.65 -9.60
N GLY A 209 6.41 -17.61 -8.27
CA GLY A 209 7.48 -18.34 -7.59
C GLY A 209 8.85 -17.65 -7.58
N GLN A 210 8.96 -16.46 -8.18
CA GLN A 210 10.13 -15.59 -8.07
C GLN A 210 9.88 -14.51 -7.00
N ILE A 211 10.96 -13.93 -6.51
CA ILE A 211 10.90 -12.73 -5.67
C ILE A 211 10.40 -11.57 -6.55
N ASN A 212 9.41 -10.83 -6.05
CA ASN A 212 8.85 -9.70 -6.77
C ASN A 212 9.78 -8.48 -6.68
N GLU A 213 9.74 -7.60 -7.68
CA GLU A 213 10.55 -6.38 -7.77
C GLU A 213 9.68 -5.20 -8.26
N PRO A 214 9.98 -3.94 -7.87
CA PRO A 214 9.18 -2.76 -8.23
C PRO A 214 8.92 -2.58 -9.74
N GLY A 215 9.87 -2.97 -10.60
CA GLY A 215 9.70 -2.92 -12.04
C GLY A 215 8.52 -3.75 -12.57
N ASN A 216 8.04 -4.72 -11.79
CA ASN A 216 6.92 -5.59 -12.17
C ASN A 216 5.55 -4.88 -12.06
N VAL A 217 5.47 -3.69 -11.50
CA VAL A 217 4.23 -2.88 -11.47
C VAL A 217 3.71 -2.60 -12.88
N VAL A 218 4.58 -2.61 -13.88
CA VAL A 218 4.21 -2.45 -15.29
C VAL A 218 3.27 -3.55 -15.76
N GLU A 219 3.44 -4.79 -15.29
CA GLU A 219 2.51 -5.88 -15.62
C GLU A 219 1.14 -5.71 -14.98
N VAL A 220 1.09 -5.11 -13.78
CA VAL A 220 -0.19 -4.75 -13.12
C VAL A 220 -0.91 -3.66 -13.93
N ALA A 221 -0.18 -2.64 -14.38
CA ALA A 221 -0.72 -1.59 -15.26
C ALA A 221 -1.26 -2.16 -16.57
N GLU A 222 -0.55 -3.12 -17.19
CA GLU A 222 -1.02 -3.79 -18.41
C GLU A 222 -2.29 -4.61 -18.17
N ALA A 223 -2.35 -5.36 -17.08
CA ALA A 223 -3.55 -6.10 -16.69
C ALA A 223 -4.75 -5.15 -16.50
N LEU A 224 -4.53 -4.04 -15.79
CA LEU A 224 -5.55 -3.03 -15.57
C LEU A 224 -6.01 -2.38 -16.90
N ARG A 225 -5.08 -2.03 -17.80
CA ARG A 225 -5.40 -1.52 -19.13
C ARG A 225 -6.30 -2.48 -19.93
N ASN A 226 -5.99 -3.77 -19.87
CA ASN A 226 -6.77 -4.80 -20.56
C ASN A 226 -8.16 -4.97 -19.94
N ILE A 227 -8.31 -4.81 -18.63
CA ILE A 227 -9.61 -4.85 -17.94
C ILE A 227 -10.45 -3.60 -18.27
N LYS A 228 -9.84 -2.43 -18.21
CA LYS A 228 -10.49 -1.13 -18.45
C LYS A 228 -10.76 -0.83 -19.92
N GLN A 229 -10.10 -1.53 -20.85
CA GLN A 229 -10.16 -1.28 -22.29
C GLN A 229 -9.85 0.19 -22.68
N THR A 230 -8.97 0.84 -21.91
CA THR A 230 -8.56 2.24 -22.10
C THR A 230 -7.12 2.44 -21.61
N PRO A 231 -6.38 3.45 -22.10
CA PRO A 231 -5.10 3.83 -21.53
C PRO A 231 -5.24 4.22 -20.04
N VAL A 232 -4.41 3.63 -19.17
CA VAL A 232 -4.50 3.86 -17.73
C VAL A 232 -3.31 4.61 -17.15
N SER A 233 -2.13 4.55 -17.80
CA SER A 233 -0.86 5.00 -17.23
C SER A 233 -0.86 6.46 -16.75
N SER A 234 -1.38 7.38 -17.55
CA SER A 234 -1.41 8.80 -17.18
C SER A 234 -2.27 9.06 -15.94
N GLN A 235 -3.45 8.43 -15.88
CA GLN A 235 -4.37 8.66 -14.76
C GLN A 235 -3.83 8.05 -13.46
N ILE A 236 -3.39 6.79 -13.48
CA ILE A 236 -2.84 6.14 -12.27
C ILE A 236 -1.56 6.81 -11.78
N TYR A 237 -0.72 7.32 -12.69
CA TYR A 237 0.44 8.12 -12.35
C TYR A 237 0.04 9.41 -11.61
N THR A 238 -0.93 10.15 -12.16
CA THR A 238 -1.46 11.36 -11.55
C THR A 238 -2.11 11.08 -10.20
N ASN A 239 -2.90 10.00 -10.10
CA ASN A 239 -3.52 9.59 -8.84
C ASN A 239 -2.48 9.35 -7.74
N THR A 240 -1.41 8.59 -8.06
CA THR A 240 -0.37 8.24 -7.10
C THR A 240 0.40 9.49 -6.67
N ARG A 241 0.75 10.37 -7.60
CA ARG A 241 1.39 11.65 -7.29
C ARG A 241 0.53 12.52 -6.38
N SER A 242 -0.74 12.66 -6.71
CA SER A 242 -1.67 13.47 -5.93
C SER A 242 -1.92 12.88 -4.55
N PHE A 243 -1.99 11.56 -4.43
CA PHE A 243 -2.23 10.90 -3.14
C PHE A 243 -1.07 11.09 -2.16
N PHE A 244 0.17 10.95 -2.62
CA PHE A 244 1.38 11.05 -1.80
C PHE A 244 2.05 12.43 -1.81
N ASP A 245 1.50 13.40 -2.54
CA ASP A 245 2.05 14.77 -2.71
C ASP A 245 3.51 14.74 -3.23
N LEU A 246 3.74 14.10 -4.42
CA LEU A 246 5.04 13.86 -5.05
C LEU A 246 5.37 14.85 -6.17
#